data_1aff2e890caac92049aea7072c1e0daf
#
_entry.id   1aff2e890caac92049aea7072c1e0daf
#
_cell.length_a   1.000
_cell.length_b   1.000
_cell.length_c   1.000
_cell.angle_alpha   90.00
_cell.angle_beta   90.00
_cell.angle_gamma   90.00
#
_symmetry.space_group_name_H-M   'P 1'
#
loop_
_entity.id
_entity.type
_entity.pdbx_description
1 polymer ?
#
loop_
_entity_poly.entity_id
_entity_poly.type
_entity_poly.pdbx_seq_one_letter_code
_entity_poly.pdbx_strand_id
1 'polypeptide(L)'
;MSKRTPNNLTGTNMGFRKTLIVSAVLSAMSMTSLQAQEADAPTAEAEQEFERIFVTASKRQTGLQETPVAMTSVGAAELAENGISVMTEVQRFSPNTTLQTSRGTNSTLTAFIRGVGQQDPLWGYEPGVGIYVDDVYLARPQGAVLDLLDIERIEVLRGPQGTLYGKNTIGGAVKYVTKEMSGDAQFDIQGTFGSYSQKDLKMTGQLPLVENTLYLGFGYANLNRDGFGEFLISDLPNQDKENYNKDLTAARLTLEYHASDDLFMRLAWDKTQDDSNAKGGYRLLPSLLTNAPVPDSVFDSYTSMPTEN
;
A
#
# COMPACT_ATOMS: atom_id res chain seq x y z
N MET A 1 -21.08 70.28 13.48
CA MET A 1 -20.72 71.25 12.41
C MET A 1 -20.08 70.45 11.29
N SER A 2 -20.76 70.46 10.32
CA SER A 2 -20.73 70.98 8.93
C SER A 2 -20.29 69.89 7.96
N LYS A 3 -21.15 69.50 7.21
CA LYS A 3 -21.69 69.69 5.82
C LYS A 3 -21.08 68.65 4.88
N ARG A 4 -21.91 67.75 4.29
CA ARG A 4 -22.57 67.78 2.96
C ARG A 4 -21.57 68.01 1.81
N THR A 5 -21.56 67.26 0.78
CA THR A 5 -22.63 67.00 -0.22
C THR A 5 -22.22 65.88 -1.21
N PRO A 6 -23.18 65.40 -2.01
CA PRO A 6 -23.00 64.23 -2.92
C PRO A 6 -22.74 64.73 -4.37
N ASN A 7 -22.28 63.79 -5.22
CA ASN A 7 -22.46 63.89 -6.68
C ASN A 7 -22.55 62.48 -7.25
N ASN A 8 -23.60 62.19 -7.68
CA ASN A 8 -24.44 61.98 -8.85
C ASN A 8 -23.70 61.70 -10.16
N LEU A 9 -24.33 60.77 -10.91
CA LEU A 9 -24.34 60.58 -12.37
C LEU A 9 -23.18 59.71 -12.89
N THR A 10 -23.40 58.64 -13.62
CA THR A 10 -24.32 58.49 -14.74
C THR A 10 -24.51 57.00 -15.05
N GLY A 11 -25.74 56.61 -15.28
CA GLY A 11 -26.05 55.34 -15.89
C GLY A 11 -25.67 55.33 -17.37
N THR A 12 -25.17 54.21 -17.84
CA THR A 12 -25.13 53.93 -19.26
C THR A 12 -25.38 52.43 -19.49
N ASN A 13 -26.56 52.18 -20.01
CA ASN A 13 -26.97 51.15 -20.94
C ASN A 13 -26.18 49.82 -20.96
N MET A 14 -26.66 48.87 -20.21
CA MET A 14 -26.32 47.47 -20.36
C MET A 14 -27.56 46.62 -20.75
N GLY A 15 -28.36 47.19 -21.66
CA GLY A 15 -29.61 46.55 -22.11
C GLY A 15 -29.56 45.91 -23.50
N PHE A 16 -28.56 46.24 -24.33
CA PHE A 16 -28.58 45.84 -25.75
C PHE A 16 -27.75 44.58 -26.11
N ARG A 17 -26.91 44.07 -25.20
CA ARG A 17 -26.10 42.89 -25.48
C ARG A 17 -26.72 41.57 -25.07
N LYS A 18 -27.73 41.55 -24.23
CA LYS A 18 -28.39 40.30 -23.78
C LYS A 18 -29.47 39.79 -24.75
N THR A 19 -30.04 40.67 -25.57
CA THR A 19 -31.09 40.30 -26.54
C THR A 19 -30.54 39.65 -27.81
N LEU A 20 -29.29 39.93 -28.19
CA LEU A 20 -28.63 39.33 -29.34
C LEU A 20 -28.11 37.91 -29.10
N ILE A 21 -27.83 37.56 -27.88
CA ILE A 21 -27.34 36.19 -27.51
C ILE A 21 -28.51 35.20 -27.40
N VAL A 22 -29.69 35.68 -26.99
CA VAL A 22 -30.88 34.83 -26.87
C VAL A 22 -31.45 34.48 -28.24
N SER A 23 -31.39 35.40 -29.22
CA SER A 23 -31.86 35.12 -30.61
C SER A 23 -30.91 34.17 -31.37
N ALA A 24 -29.61 34.15 -31.06
CA ALA A 24 -28.66 33.24 -31.69
C ALA A 24 -28.79 31.80 -31.17
N VAL A 25 -29.22 31.61 -29.93
CA VAL A 25 -29.41 30.26 -29.33
C VAL A 25 -30.77 29.67 -29.79
N LEU A 26 -31.80 30.45 -30.01
CA LEU A 26 -33.08 29.95 -30.53
C LEU A 26 -33.03 29.58 -32.02
N SER A 27 -32.16 30.19 -32.82
CA SER A 27 -32.00 29.83 -34.24
C SER A 27 -31.11 28.57 -34.46
N ALA A 28 -30.32 28.14 -33.44
CA ALA A 28 -29.54 26.93 -33.51
C ALA A 28 -30.31 25.65 -33.13
N MET A 29 -31.50 25.80 -32.51
CA MET A 29 -32.33 24.67 -32.10
C MET A 29 -33.38 24.23 -33.13
N SER A 30 -33.49 24.92 -34.28
CA SER A 30 -34.52 24.62 -35.29
C SER A 30 -34.00 23.88 -36.53
N MET A 31 -32.75 23.38 -36.54
CA MET A 31 -32.18 22.65 -37.68
C MET A 31 -31.78 21.21 -37.41
N THR A 32 -32.33 20.57 -36.39
CA THR A 32 -32.11 19.13 -36.19
C THR A 32 -33.44 18.36 -36.18
N SER A 33 -34.13 18.39 -37.30
CA SER A 33 -35.16 17.39 -37.59
C SER A 33 -35.05 16.99 -39.06
N LEU A 34 -34.96 15.72 -39.25
CA LEU A 34 -34.95 14.88 -40.46
C LEU A 34 -33.55 14.50 -41.00
N GLN A 35 -33.06 13.38 -40.47
CA GLN A 35 -32.68 12.27 -41.31
C GLN A 35 -32.61 11.02 -40.44
N ALA A 36 -33.76 10.36 -40.25
CA ALA A 36 -33.78 8.93 -39.93
C ALA A 36 -33.42 8.19 -41.21
N GLN A 37 -32.15 7.92 -41.40
CA GLN A 37 -31.68 6.98 -42.40
C GLN A 37 -31.35 5.72 -41.61
N GLU A 38 -32.23 4.75 -41.75
CA GLU A 38 -31.99 3.36 -41.37
C GLU A 38 -30.72 2.92 -42.13
N ALA A 39 -29.62 2.95 -41.42
CA ALA A 39 -28.40 2.22 -41.80
C ALA A 39 -28.28 1.11 -40.80
N ASP A 40 -28.50 -0.11 -41.30
CA ASP A 40 -28.01 -1.36 -40.69
C ASP A 40 -26.51 -1.19 -40.41
N ALA A 41 -26.17 -0.66 -39.26
CA ALA A 41 -24.83 -0.71 -38.73
C ALA A 41 -24.73 -2.04 -37.98
N PRO A 42 -23.78 -2.91 -38.33
CA PRO A 42 -23.50 -4.05 -37.47
C PRO A 42 -23.20 -3.49 -36.10
N THR A 43 -23.96 -3.95 -35.12
CA THR A 43 -23.69 -3.72 -33.70
C THR A 43 -22.32 -4.32 -33.45
N ALA A 44 -21.27 -3.54 -33.58
CA ALA A 44 -20.01 -3.85 -32.94
C ALA A 44 -20.34 -3.82 -31.44
N GLU A 45 -20.63 -4.97 -30.89
CA GLU A 45 -20.48 -5.18 -29.45
C GLU A 45 -19.08 -4.68 -29.15
N ALA A 46 -18.96 -3.53 -28.54
CA ALA A 46 -17.71 -3.13 -27.91
C ALA A 46 -17.46 -4.23 -26.88
N GLU A 47 -16.63 -5.20 -27.26
CA GLU A 47 -16.03 -6.11 -26.29
C GLU A 47 -15.39 -5.19 -25.27
N GLN A 48 -16.03 -5.08 -24.10
CA GLN A 48 -15.39 -4.49 -22.93
C GLN A 48 -14.19 -5.39 -22.68
N GLU A 49 -13.03 -4.94 -23.09
CA GLU A 49 -11.76 -5.59 -22.81
C GLU A 49 -11.58 -5.52 -21.30
N PHE A 50 -12.07 -6.56 -20.63
CA PHE A 50 -11.87 -6.69 -19.19
C PHE A 50 -10.38 -6.85 -18.93
N GLU A 51 -9.84 -5.97 -18.10
CA GLU A 51 -8.46 -6.07 -17.65
C GLU A 51 -8.24 -7.45 -17.02
N ARG A 52 -7.38 -8.27 -17.63
CA ARG A 52 -7.05 -9.60 -17.13
C ARG A 52 -5.97 -9.47 -16.07
N ILE A 53 -6.33 -9.76 -14.82
CA ILE A 53 -5.37 -9.82 -13.72
C ILE A 53 -4.67 -11.17 -13.77
N PHE A 54 -3.35 -11.14 -13.95
CA PHE A 54 -2.51 -12.33 -13.88
C PHE A 54 -1.93 -12.50 -12.48
N VAL A 55 -1.82 -13.74 -12.03
CA VAL A 55 -1.32 -14.11 -10.70
C VAL A 55 -0.33 -15.28 -10.80
N THR A 56 0.50 -15.41 -9.77
CA THR A 56 1.53 -16.46 -9.70
C THR A 56 1.29 -17.45 -8.55
N ALA A 57 0.04 -17.55 -8.07
CA ALA A 57 -0.34 -18.42 -6.96
C ALA A 57 -0.01 -19.90 -7.19
N SER A 58 -0.07 -20.38 -8.43
CA SER A 58 0.30 -21.75 -8.81
C SER A 58 1.79 -21.90 -9.19
N LYS A 59 2.63 -20.90 -8.89
CA LYS A 59 4.02 -20.78 -9.38
C LYS A 59 4.13 -20.77 -10.91
N ARG A 60 3.06 -20.41 -11.56
CA ARG A 60 2.94 -20.16 -12.99
C ARG A 60 2.03 -18.96 -13.16
N GLN A 61 2.27 -18.17 -14.17
CA GLN A 61 1.39 -17.07 -14.53
C GLN A 61 0.07 -17.63 -15.07
N THR A 62 -1.03 -17.36 -14.38
CA THR A 62 -2.40 -17.77 -14.72
C THR A 62 -3.35 -16.62 -14.50
N GLY A 63 -4.47 -16.60 -15.22
CA GLY A 63 -5.52 -15.62 -14.92
C GLY A 63 -6.08 -15.82 -13.52
N LEU A 64 -6.39 -14.74 -12.82
CA LEU A 64 -6.95 -14.78 -11.47
C LEU A 64 -8.21 -15.68 -11.40
N GLN A 65 -9.09 -15.59 -12.38
CA GLN A 65 -10.33 -16.36 -12.46
C GLN A 65 -10.11 -17.84 -12.81
N GLU A 66 -8.98 -18.16 -13.44
CA GLU A 66 -8.62 -19.52 -13.84
C GLU A 66 -7.85 -20.25 -12.73
N THR A 67 -7.41 -19.50 -11.71
CA THR A 67 -6.59 -20.05 -10.62
C THR A 67 -7.48 -20.76 -9.59
N PRO A 68 -7.32 -22.08 -9.36
CA PRO A 68 -8.18 -22.88 -8.49
C PRO A 68 -7.85 -22.69 -7.00
N VAL A 69 -7.60 -21.45 -6.58
CA VAL A 69 -7.25 -21.06 -5.19
C VAL A 69 -8.08 -19.85 -4.80
N ALA A 70 -8.66 -19.89 -3.60
CA ALA A 70 -9.32 -18.72 -3.04
C ALA A 70 -8.26 -17.67 -2.71
N MET A 71 -8.17 -16.62 -3.51
CA MET A 71 -7.13 -15.60 -3.35
C MET A 71 -7.67 -14.19 -3.56
N THR A 72 -6.89 -13.23 -3.14
CA THR A 72 -7.06 -11.80 -3.41
C THR A 72 -5.74 -11.31 -4.01
N SER A 73 -5.80 -10.60 -5.11
CA SER A 73 -4.66 -9.92 -5.70
C SER A 73 -4.93 -8.41 -5.67
N VAL A 74 -3.99 -7.63 -5.17
CA VAL A 74 -4.07 -6.17 -5.09
C VAL A 74 -2.89 -5.60 -5.84
N GLY A 75 -3.15 -4.89 -6.92
CA GLY A 75 -2.12 -4.30 -7.78
C GLY A 75 -1.54 -2.99 -7.21
N ALA A 76 -0.40 -2.58 -7.74
CA ALA A 76 0.29 -1.35 -7.31
C ALA A 76 -0.59 -0.10 -7.46
N ALA A 77 -1.36 0.01 -8.53
CA ALA A 77 -2.28 1.13 -8.75
C ALA A 77 -3.35 1.21 -7.65
N GLU A 78 -3.99 0.09 -7.33
CA GLU A 78 -5.00 0.00 -6.28
C GLU A 78 -4.44 0.30 -4.90
N LEU A 79 -3.20 -0.17 -4.61
CA LEU A 79 -2.48 0.16 -3.38
C LEU A 79 -2.23 1.68 -3.28
N ALA A 80 -1.77 2.31 -4.36
CA ALA A 80 -1.50 3.74 -4.40
C ALA A 80 -2.77 4.58 -4.25
N GLU A 81 -3.84 4.25 -4.96
CA GLU A 81 -5.14 4.94 -4.88
C GLU A 81 -5.73 4.91 -3.47
N ASN A 82 -5.51 3.80 -2.75
CA ASN A 82 -6.00 3.64 -1.38
C ASN A 82 -4.99 4.12 -0.31
N GLY A 83 -3.86 4.71 -0.72
CA GLY A 83 -2.83 5.23 0.18
C GLY A 83 -2.14 4.16 1.02
N ILE A 84 -2.11 2.91 0.53
CA ILE A 84 -1.52 1.78 1.25
C ILE A 84 -0.02 1.76 1.01
N SER A 85 0.73 1.84 2.08
CA SER A 85 2.19 1.88 2.04
C SER A 85 2.86 0.72 2.77
N VAL A 86 2.10 -0.01 3.59
CA VAL A 86 2.61 -1.14 4.38
C VAL A 86 1.71 -2.36 4.24
N MET A 87 2.31 -3.54 4.33
CA MET A 87 1.61 -4.82 4.17
C MET A 87 0.42 -5.00 5.10
N THR A 88 0.50 -4.52 6.33
CA THR A 88 -0.57 -4.72 7.31
C THR A 88 -1.90 -4.10 6.88
N GLU A 89 -1.89 -3.14 5.98
CA GLU A 89 -3.10 -2.49 5.47
C GLU A 89 -3.80 -3.30 4.37
N VAL A 90 -3.10 -4.25 3.73
CA VAL A 90 -3.65 -5.14 2.68
C VAL A 90 -4.80 -6.00 3.20
N GLN A 91 -4.88 -6.23 4.52
CA GLN A 91 -6.01 -6.92 5.15
C GLN A 91 -7.38 -6.29 4.80
N ARG A 92 -7.42 -5.00 4.44
CA ARG A 92 -8.67 -4.31 4.05
C ARG A 92 -9.31 -4.90 2.79
N PHE A 93 -8.52 -5.51 1.93
CA PHE A 93 -8.96 -6.10 0.66
C PHE A 93 -9.21 -7.61 0.76
N SER A 94 -8.66 -8.26 1.79
CA SER A 94 -8.75 -9.71 1.91
C SER A 94 -9.65 -10.15 3.07
N PRO A 95 -10.82 -10.72 2.80
CA PRO A 95 -11.71 -11.18 3.85
C PRO A 95 -11.09 -12.33 4.65
N ASN A 96 -11.41 -12.39 5.95
CA ASN A 96 -10.89 -13.39 6.88
C ASN A 96 -9.34 -13.43 6.95
N THR A 97 -8.70 -12.29 6.70
CA THR A 97 -7.26 -12.12 6.80
C THR A 97 -6.97 -11.04 7.85
N THR A 98 -6.09 -11.33 8.79
CA THR A 98 -5.58 -10.37 9.76
C THR A 98 -4.09 -10.26 9.60
N LEU A 99 -3.60 -9.07 9.28
CA LEU A 99 -2.18 -8.74 9.16
C LEU A 99 -1.91 -7.56 10.10
N GLN A 100 -1.10 -7.78 11.10
CA GLN A 100 -0.79 -6.74 12.08
C GLN A 100 0.66 -6.84 12.56
N THR A 101 1.19 -5.75 13.05
CA THR A 101 2.47 -5.79 13.75
C THR A 101 2.32 -6.52 15.07
N SER A 102 3.29 -7.34 15.41
CA SER A 102 3.34 -8.03 16.68
C SER A 102 3.54 -7.02 17.84
N ARG A 103 3.17 -7.46 19.05
CA ARG A 103 3.33 -6.66 20.26
C ARG A 103 4.79 -6.32 20.51
N GLY A 104 5.09 -5.05 20.80
CA GLY A 104 6.44 -4.61 21.17
C GLY A 104 7.45 -4.54 20.03
N THR A 105 7.01 -4.68 18.77
CA THR A 105 7.87 -4.49 17.59
C THR A 105 7.13 -3.75 16.48
N ASN A 106 7.85 -3.17 15.54
CA ASN A 106 7.28 -2.53 14.36
C ASN A 106 7.44 -3.37 13.10
N SER A 107 8.44 -4.23 13.06
CA SER A 107 8.83 -5.01 11.87
C SER A 107 8.35 -6.46 11.88
N THR A 108 7.88 -6.97 13.03
CA THR A 108 7.43 -8.36 13.15
C THR A 108 5.97 -8.49 12.74
N LEU A 109 5.69 -9.38 11.80
CA LEU A 109 4.34 -9.63 11.29
C LEU A 109 3.63 -10.74 12.08
N THR A 110 2.44 -10.44 12.54
CA THR A 110 1.45 -11.43 13.00
C THR A 110 0.40 -11.57 11.90
N ALA A 111 0.27 -12.78 11.36
CA ALA A 111 -0.64 -13.08 10.27
C ALA A 111 -1.59 -14.22 10.62
N PHE A 112 -2.89 -14.01 10.37
CA PHE A 112 -3.93 -15.03 10.45
C PHE A 112 -4.76 -15.03 9.17
N ILE A 113 -5.02 -16.21 8.63
CA ILE A 113 -5.94 -16.41 7.51
C ILE A 113 -6.97 -17.47 7.94
N ARG A 114 -8.26 -17.12 7.90
CA ARG A 114 -9.37 -17.98 8.35
C ARG A 114 -9.18 -18.48 9.79
N GLY A 115 -8.60 -17.64 10.66
CA GLY A 115 -8.33 -17.97 12.05
C GLY A 115 -7.09 -18.84 12.30
N VAL A 116 -6.38 -19.26 11.24
CA VAL A 116 -5.13 -20.03 11.35
C VAL A 116 -3.95 -19.08 11.24
N GLY A 117 -3.10 -19.07 12.24
CA GLY A 117 -1.92 -18.20 12.31
C GLY A 117 -1.13 -18.40 13.60
N GLN A 118 -0.15 -17.56 13.84
CA GLN A 118 0.68 -17.57 15.03
C GLN A 118 0.68 -16.17 15.68
N GLN A 119 0.26 -16.12 16.96
CA GLN A 119 0.17 -14.84 17.67
C GLN A 119 1.54 -14.35 18.16
N ASP A 120 2.33 -15.25 18.71
CA ASP A 120 3.62 -14.91 19.32
C ASP A 120 4.78 -15.30 18.41
N PRO A 121 5.59 -14.34 17.95
CA PRO A 121 6.71 -14.61 17.06
C PRO A 121 7.96 -15.07 17.81
N LEU A 122 7.78 -16.00 18.73
CA LEU A 122 8.87 -16.51 19.56
C LEU A 122 9.81 -17.42 18.77
N TRP A 123 11.06 -17.51 19.22
CA TRP A 123 12.05 -18.43 18.68
C TRP A 123 11.57 -19.88 18.84
N GLY A 124 11.56 -20.65 17.75
CA GLY A 124 11.10 -22.03 17.74
C GLY A 124 9.63 -22.24 17.40
N TYR A 125 8.82 -21.18 17.33
CA TYR A 125 7.46 -21.26 16.81
C TYR A 125 7.47 -20.98 15.30
N GLU A 126 6.74 -21.78 14.55
CA GLU A 126 6.62 -21.62 13.11
C GLU A 126 5.27 -20.94 12.78
N PRO A 127 5.25 -19.99 11.84
CA PRO A 127 4.02 -19.30 11.45
C PRO A 127 3.05 -20.26 10.75
N GLY A 128 1.74 -20.03 10.92
CA GLY A 128 0.72 -20.75 10.17
C GLY A 128 0.43 -20.16 8.79
N VAL A 129 0.95 -18.96 8.51
CA VAL A 129 0.85 -18.25 7.25
C VAL A 129 2.24 -17.98 6.72
N GLY A 130 2.53 -18.42 5.51
CA GLY A 130 3.83 -18.20 4.85
C GLY A 130 3.90 -16.80 4.23
N ILE A 131 5.06 -16.16 4.36
CA ILE A 131 5.33 -14.85 3.74
C ILE A 131 6.43 -15.07 2.69
N TYR A 132 6.19 -14.52 1.49
CA TYR A 132 7.09 -14.68 0.35
C TYR A 132 7.37 -13.34 -0.30
N VAL A 133 8.60 -13.16 -0.76
CA VAL A 133 9.01 -12.07 -1.65
C VAL A 133 9.59 -12.72 -2.90
N ASP A 134 9.00 -12.49 -4.05
CA ASP A 134 9.41 -13.09 -5.33
C ASP A 134 9.66 -14.62 -5.21
N ASP A 135 8.72 -15.32 -4.58
CA ASP A 135 8.79 -16.77 -4.28
C ASP A 135 9.84 -17.21 -3.26
N VAL A 136 10.62 -16.30 -2.70
CA VAL A 136 11.55 -16.57 -1.59
C VAL A 136 10.80 -16.52 -0.27
N TYR A 137 10.82 -17.64 0.47
CA TYR A 137 10.17 -17.76 1.78
C TYR A 137 10.90 -16.96 2.85
N LEU A 138 10.21 -16.06 3.52
CA LEU A 138 10.70 -15.38 4.71
C LEU A 138 10.48 -16.29 5.93
N ALA A 139 11.53 -16.98 6.33
CA ALA A 139 11.47 -18.01 7.38
C ALA A 139 11.15 -17.46 8.78
N ARG A 140 11.26 -16.15 8.97
CA ARG A 140 11.01 -15.47 10.24
C ARG A 140 10.03 -14.33 10.07
N PRO A 141 9.03 -14.19 10.95
CA PRO A 141 8.10 -13.08 10.91
C PRO A 141 8.73 -11.75 11.30
N GLN A 142 9.89 -11.78 11.94
CA GLN A 142 10.70 -10.59 12.24
C GLN A 142 11.22 -9.99 10.93
N GLY A 143 10.96 -8.72 10.72
CA GLY A 143 11.28 -8.04 9.45
C GLY A 143 10.31 -8.35 8.29
N ALA A 144 9.20 -9.05 8.54
CA ALA A 144 8.21 -9.37 7.51
C ALA A 144 7.15 -8.27 7.32
N VAL A 145 7.13 -7.23 8.14
CA VAL A 145 6.36 -6.00 7.86
C VAL A 145 7.18 -5.19 6.87
N LEU A 146 6.94 -5.44 5.61
CA LEU A 146 7.67 -4.81 4.52
C LEU A 146 6.98 -3.51 4.13
N ASP A 147 7.76 -2.46 3.92
CA ASP A 147 7.32 -1.28 3.20
C ASP A 147 7.27 -1.61 1.71
N LEU A 148 6.21 -1.14 1.06
CA LEU A 148 5.92 -1.48 -0.32
C LEU A 148 6.82 -0.67 -1.26
N LEU A 149 7.99 -1.24 -1.60
CA LEU A 149 8.91 -0.72 -2.60
C LEU A 149 8.86 -1.58 -3.85
N ASP A 150 8.72 -0.94 -4.99
CA ASP A 150 8.80 -1.58 -6.31
C ASP A 150 7.91 -2.82 -6.46
N ILE A 151 6.68 -2.74 -5.97
CA ILE A 151 5.71 -3.82 -5.99
C ILE A 151 4.86 -3.72 -7.23
N GLU A 152 4.66 -4.85 -7.89
CA GLU A 152 3.66 -5.02 -8.94
C GLU A 152 2.30 -5.34 -8.33
N ARG A 153 2.27 -6.30 -7.38
CA ARG A 153 1.05 -6.73 -6.69
C ARG A 153 1.34 -7.49 -5.40
N ILE A 154 0.33 -7.60 -4.56
CA ILE A 154 0.32 -8.50 -3.40
C ILE A 154 -0.75 -9.55 -3.62
N GLU A 155 -0.37 -10.82 -3.43
CA GLU A 155 -1.28 -11.96 -3.53
C GLU A 155 -1.50 -12.56 -2.14
N VAL A 156 -2.76 -12.66 -1.71
CA VAL A 156 -3.15 -13.33 -0.45
C VAL A 156 -3.89 -14.61 -0.78
N LEU A 157 -3.22 -15.75 -0.60
CA LEU A 157 -3.74 -17.09 -0.85
C LEU A 157 -4.37 -17.62 0.44
N ARG A 158 -5.65 -17.95 0.40
CA ARG A 158 -6.42 -18.34 1.57
C ARG A 158 -6.71 -19.84 1.60
N GLY A 159 -6.24 -20.49 2.64
CA GLY A 159 -6.33 -21.94 2.84
C GLY A 159 -4.99 -22.64 2.63
N PRO A 160 -4.90 -23.95 2.92
CA PRO A 160 -3.65 -24.69 2.88
C PRO A 160 -2.93 -24.63 1.54
N GLN A 161 -1.65 -24.25 1.56
CA GLN A 161 -0.79 -24.13 0.38
C GLN A 161 0.46 -25.01 0.44
N GLY A 162 0.47 -26.04 1.31
CA GLY A 162 1.65 -26.83 1.61
C GLY A 162 2.27 -27.56 0.42
N THR A 163 1.49 -27.93 -0.59
CA THR A 163 1.99 -28.67 -1.78
C THR A 163 2.91 -27.82 -2.67
N LEU A 164 2.64 -26.54 -2.80
CA LEU A 164 3.42 -25.63 -3.68
C LEU A 164 4.38 -24.75 -2.89
N TYR A 165 4.00 -24.37 -1.69
CA TYR A 165 4.69 -23.39 -0.87
C TYR A 165 5.47 -24.01 0.31
N GLY A 166 5.25 -25.31 0.57
CA GLY A 166 5.94 -26.03 1.64
C GLY A 166 5.32 -25.80 3.01
N LYS A 167 6.11 -26.01 4.05
CA LYS A 167 5.68 -25.89 5.45
C LYS A 167 5.24 -24.47 5.81
N ASN A 168 4.53 -24.34 6.92
CA ASN A 168 4.12 -23.06 7.49
C ASN A 168 3.09 -22.28 6.64
N THR A 169 2.32 -22.99 5.81
CA THR A 169 1.29 -22.44 4.95
C THR A 169 -0.06 -23.12 5.12
N ILE A 170 -0.33 -23.58 6.35
CA ILE A 170 -1.60 -24.26 6.68
C ILE A 170 -2.80 -23.31 6.65
N GLY A 171 -2.62 -22.04 7.03
CA GLY A 171 -3.63 -20.99 6.93
C GLY A 171 -3.68 -20.36 5.55
N GLY A 172 -2.53 -20.30 4.89
CA GLY A 172 -2.39 -19.64 3.60
C GLY A 172 -0.99 -19.08 3.38
N ALA A 173 -0.87 -18.22 2.37
CA ALA A 173 0.36 -17.51 2.05
C ALA A 173 0.08 -16.07 1.64
N VAL A 174 1.00 -15.18 1.93
CA VAL A 174 1.03 -13.82 1.42
C VAL A 174 2.29 -13.64 0.59
N LYS A 175 2.13 -13.21 -0.66
CA LYS A 175 3.23 -13.01 -1.58
C LYS A 175 3.35 -11.55 -1.97
N TYR A 176 4.55 -11.04 -1.90
CA TYR A 176 4.98 -9.85 -2.61
C TYR A 176 5.51 -10.24 -3.97
N VAL A 177 4.96 -9.68 -4.99
CA VAL A 177 5.46 -9.81 -6.34
C VAL A 177 6.02 -8.47 -6.75
N THR A 178 7.32 -8.41 -6.96
CA THR A 178 7.98 -7.19 -7.42
C THR A 178 7.81 -7.02 -8.92
N LYS A 179 7.87 -5.77 -9.37
CA LYS A 179 7.73 -5.44 -10.78
C LYS A 179 8.84 -6.10 -11.59
N GLU A 180 8.48 -6.74 -12.68
CA GLU A 180 9.42 -7.22 -13.67
C GLU A 180 9.88 -6.05 -14.55
N MET A 181 11.18 -5.97 -14.79
CA MET A 181 11.74 -4.87 -15.54
C MET A 181 11.64 -5.12 -17.02
N SER A 182 11.23 -4.11 -17.77
CA SER A 182 11.09 -4.18 -19.21
C SER A 182 11.13 -2.80 -19.86
N GLY A 183 11.51 -2.75 -21.15
CA GLY A 183 11.47 -1.52 -21.94
C GLY A 183 12.52 -0.48 -21.54
N ASP A 184 12.11 0.78 -21.51
CA ASP A 184 13.00 1.92 -21.35
C ASP A 184 13.38 2.18 -19.89
N ALA A 185 14.37 3.08 -19.72
CA ALA A 185 14.74 3.58 -18.40
C ALA A 185 13.55 4.32 -17.76
N GLN A 186 13.25 3.98 -16.52
CA GLN A 186 12.18 4.62 -15.73
C GLN A 186 12.76 5.09 -14.41
N PHE A 187 12.22 6.19 -13.91
CA PHE A 187 12.61 6.73 -12.63
C PHE A 187 11.41 7.44 -11.97
N ASP A 188 11.07 7.03 -10.77
CA ASP A 188 10.00 7.61 -9.99
C ASP A 188 10.53 8.17 -8.68
N ILE A 189 10.07 9.38 -8.32
CA ILE A 189 10.34 10.00 -7.02
C ILE A 189 9.02 10.40 -6.39
N GLN A 190 8.82 9.98 -5.16
CA GLN A 190 7.67 10.35 -4.35
C GLN A 190 8.14 11.00 -3.05
N GLY A 191 7.71 12.23 -2.79
CA GLY A 191 7.86 12.90 -1.50
C GLY A 191 6.52 13.02 -0.80
N THR A 192 6.45 12.69 0.50
CA THR A 192 5.25 12.86 1.32
C THR A 192 5.58 13.75 2.51
N PHE A 193 4.76 14.77 2.71
CA PHE A 193 4.82 15.65 3.87
C PHE A 193 3.48 15.61 4.60
N GLY A 194 3.52 15.53 5.92
CA GLY A 194 2.31 15.36 6.71
C GLY A 194 2.44 15.86 8.14
N SER A 195 1.42 15.57 8.94
CA SER A 195 1.41 15.86 10.37
C SER A 195 2.53 15.11 11.09
N TYR A 196 2.89 15.58 12.29
CA TYR A 196 3.96 15.03 13.10
C TYR A 196 5.31 15.06 12.36
N SER A 197 5.63 16.18 11.72
CA SER A 197 6.88 16.39 10.96
C SER A 197 7.14 15.33 9.89
N GLN A 198 6.13 14.64 9.40
CA GLN A 198 6.30 13.56 8.41
C GLN A 198 7.06 14.05 7.17
N LYS A 199 8.09 13.31 6.82
CA LYS A 199 8.95 13.55 5.65
C LYS A 199 9.36 12.21 5.09
N ASP A 200 8.62 11.74 4.11
CA ASP A 200 8.93 10.49 3.43
C ASP A 200 9.50 10.78 2.04
N LEU A 201 10.53 10.04 1.69
CA LEU A 201 11.11 10.03 0.36
C LEU A 201 11.15 8.59 -0.14
N LYS A 202 10.54 8.33 -1.29
CA LYS A 202 10.67 7.07 -2.01
C LYS A 202 11.22 7.34 -3.40
N MET A 203 12.14 6.51 -3.84
CA MET A 203 12.72 6.56 -5.18
C MET A 203 12.81 5.15 -5.71
N THR A 204 12.33 4.94 -6.92
CA THR A 204 12.46 3.68 -7.63
C THR A 204 12.90 3.95 -9.06
N GLY A 205 13.56 3.00 -9.67
CA GLY A 205 13.95 3.12 -11.06
C GLY A 205 14.49 1.84 -11.65
N GLN A 206 14.47 1.80 -12.97
CA GLN A 206 15.07 0.74 -13.76
C GLN A 206 15.89 1.30 -14.90
N LEU A 207 16.95 0.61 -15.24
CA LEU A 207 17.88 0.96 -16.33
C LEU A 207 18.12 -0.28 -17.19
N PRO A 208 17.85 -0.26 -18.49
CA PRO A 208 18.31 -1.30 -19.40
C PRO A 208 19.83 -1.15 -19.59
N LEU A 209 20.61 -2.11 -19.09
CA LEU A 209 22.06 -2.16 -19.32
C LEU A 209 22.37 -2.76 -20.69
N VAL A 210 21.56 -3.73 -21.09
CA VAL A 210 21.52 -4.31 -22.44
C VAL A 210 20.05 -4.41 -22.83
N GLU A 211 19.67 -3.79 -23.91
CA GLU A 211 18.30 -3.75 -24.42
C GLU A 211 17.67 -5.14 -24.49
N ASN A 212 16.46 -5.28 -23.94
CA ASN A 212 15.69 -6.52 -23.88
C ASN A 212 16.38 -7.74 -23.25
N THR A 213 17.53 -7.53 -22.57
CA THR A 213 18.34 -8.64 -22.06
C THR A 213 18.77 -8.46 -20.61
N LEU A 214 19.30 -7.29 -20.24
CA LEU A 214 19.86 -7.07 -18.90
C LEU A 214 19.39 -5.74 -18.33
N TYR A 215 18.77 -5.80 -17.17
CA TYR A 215 18.23 -4.65 -16.47
C TYR A 215 18.81 -4.52 -15.07
N LEU A 216 19.02 -3.28 -14.65
CA LEU A 216 19.34 -2.92 -13.28
C LEU A 216 18.19 -2.13 -12.69
N GLY A 217 17.60 -2.64 -11.61
CA GLY A 217 16.60 -1.94 -10.82
C GLY A 217 17.17 -1.45 -9.50
N PHE A 218 16.62 -0.36 -9.00
CA PHE A 218 16.91 0.13 -7.67
C PHE A 218 15.67 0.71 -7.00
N GLY A 219 15.62 0.58 -5.69
CA GLY A 219 14.62 1.19 -4.84
C GLY A 219 15.27 1.77 -3.59
N TYR A 220 14.80 2.91 -3.15
CA TYR A 220 15.21 3.54 -1.90
C TYR A 220 13.99 4.18 -1.23
N ALA A 221 13.87 3.99 0.08
CA ALA A 221 12.92 4.71 0.90
C ALA A 221 13.57 5.21 2.17
N ASN A 222 13.25 6.44 2.52
CA ASN A 222 13.49 6.99 3.84
C ASN A 222 12.17 7.57 4.35
N LEU A 223 11.65 6.95 5.40
CA LEU A 223 10.34 7.26 5.97
C LEU A 223 10.54 7.75 7.39
N ASN A 224 10.19 9.00 7.62
CA ASN A 224 10.39 9.64 8.92
C ASN A 224 9.14 10.39 9.35
N ARG A 225 8.74 10.18 10.60
CA ARG A 225 7.62 10.88 11.25
C ARG A 225 7.79 10.84 12.75
N ASP A 226 7.58 11.97 13.41
CA ASP A 226 7.54 12.06 14.87
C ASP A 226 6.42 11.18 15.45
N GLY A 227 6.60 10.75 16.71
CA GLY A 227 5.59 10.01 17.43
C GLY A 227 4.40 10.88 17.85
N PHE A 228 3.29 10.25 18.13
CA PHE A 228 2.10 10.90 18.67
C PHE A 228 1.70 10.35 20.06
N GLY A 229 2.47 9.40 20.57
CA GLY A 229 2.33 8.88 21.91
C GLY A 229 3.59 9.16 22.73
N GLU A 230 3.52 9.01 24.03
CA GLU A 230 4.60 9.34 24.95
C GLU A 230 4.92 8.14 25.87
N PHE A 231 6.21 7.89 26.10
CA PHE A 231 6.68 7.03 27.18
C PHE A 231 6.80 7.83 28.48
N LEU A 232 6.08 7.41 29.51
CA LEU A 232 6.10 8.10 30.83
C LEU A 232 7.46 8.06 31.49
N ILE A 233 8.18 6.98 31.34
CA ILE A 233 9.51 6.77 31.92
C ILE A 233 10.43 6.32 30.79
N SER A 234 11.41 7.13 30.50
CA SER A 234 12.49 6.80 29.58
C SER A 234 13.78 7.34 30.16
N ASP A 235 14.45 6.52 30.96
CA ASP A 235 15.75 6.84 31.54
C ASP A 235 16.90 6.33 30.68
N LEU A 236 16.59 5.71 29.54
CA LEU A 236 17.60 5.15 28.65
C LEU A 236 18.24 6.29 27.83
N PRO A 237 19.56 6.43 27.84
CA PRO A 237 20.24 7.42 27.03
C PRO A 237 20.01 7.11 25.54
N ASN A 238 19.68 8.15 24.79
CA ASN A 238 19.40 8.13 23.34
C ASN A 238 18.08 7.48 22.88
N GLN A 239 17.11 7.30 23.75
CA GLN A 239 15.75 6.98 23.31
C GLN A 239 14.88 8.23 23.27
N ASP A 240 14.22 8.44 22.14
CA ASP A 240 13.12 9.37 22.06
C ASP A 240 12.01 8.96 23.01
N LYS A 241 11.42 9.94 23.70
CA LYS A 241 10.29 9.71 24.62
C LYS A 241 8.99 9.43 23.89
N GLU A 242 8.98 9.53 22.57
CA GLU A 242 7.81 9.37 21.72
C GLU A 242 7.67 7.93 21.25
N ASN A 243 6.46 7.41 21.28
CA ASN A 243 6.10 6.15 20.63
C ASN A 243 5.22 6.40 19.40
N TYR A 244 5.03 5.38 18.56
CA TYR A 244 4.35 5.48 17.27
C TYR A 244 5.06 6.38 16.24
N ASN A 245 6.31 6.72 16.47
CA ASN A 245 7.15 7.35 15.45
C ASN A 245 7.42 6.39 14.28
N LYS A 246 7.96 6.92 13.21
CA LYS A 246 8.50 6.14 12.10
C LYS A 246 9.89 6.65 11.77
N ASP A 247 10.85 5.75 11.77
CA ASP A 247 12.23 6.01 11.37
C ASP A 247 12.75 4.77 10.63
N LEU A 248 12.51 4.74 9.32
CA LEU A 248 12.79 3.58 8.49
C LEU A 248 13.57 3.97 7.26
N THR A 249 14.63 3.23 7.00
CA THR A 249 15.39 3.32 5.75
C THR A 249 15.42 1.95 5.07
N ALA A 250 15.03 1.90 3.82
CA ALA A 250 15.08 0.70 3.01
C ALA A 250 15.78 0.95 1.67
N ALA A 251 16.54 -0.04 1.21
CA ALA A 251 17.19 -0.01 -0.08
C ALA A 251 17.10 -1.38 -0.74
N ARG A 252 16.90 -1.38 -2.06
CA ARG A 252 16.84 -2.57 -2.90
C ARG A 252 17.67 -2.36 -4.16
N LEU A 253 18.41 -3.39 -4.57
CA LEU A 253 19.05 -3.48 -5.87
C LEU A 253 18.65 -4.79 -6.52
N THR A 254 18.26 -4.74 -7.77
CA THR A 254 17.82 -5.91 -8.54
C THR A 254 18.52 -5.95 -9.88
N LEU A 255 19.07 -7.10 -10.23
CA LEU A 255 19.61 -7.38 -11.55
C LEU A 255 18.76 -8.47 -12.20
N GLU A 256 18.19 -8.17 -13.35
CA GLU A 256 17.39 -9.12 -14.14
C GLU A 256 18.10 -9.43 -15.47
N TYR A 257 18.17 -10.71 -15.77
CA TYR A 257 18.76 -11.20 -17.01
C TYR A 257 17.78 -12.10 -17.75
N HIS A 258 17.29 -11.62 -18.86
CA HIS A 258 16.41 -12.31 -19.80
C HIS A 258 17.29 -12.97 -20.87
N ALA A 259 17.77 -14.18 -20.60
CA ALA A 259 18.69 -14.86 -21.50
C ALA A 259 18.01 -15.40 -22.75
N SER A 260 16.76 -15.84 -22.62
CA SER A 260 15.87 -16.33 -23.68
C SER A 260 14.44 -16.35 -23.16
N ASP A 261 13.48 -16.68 -24.01
CA ASP A 261 12.06 -16.85 -23.61
C ASP A 261 11.88 -17.93 -22.51
N ASP A 262 12.81 -18.88 -22.42
CA ASP A 262 12.77 -19.97 -21.45
C ASP A 262 13.67 -19.76 -20.23
N LEU A 263 14.54 -18.75 -20.22
CA LEU A 263 15.51 -18.54 -19.16
C LEU A 263 15.52 -17.09 -18.66
N PHE A 264 14.91 -16.91 -17.52
CA PHE A 264 14.92 -15.68 -16.73
C PHE A 264 15.71 -15.88 -15.44
N MET A 265 16.55 -14.91 -15.10
CA MET A 265 17.32 -14.91 -13.86
C MET A 265 17.17 -13.56 -13.15
N ARG A 266 16.89 -13.60 -11.85
CA ARG A 266 16.81 -12.39 -11.01
C ARG A 266 17.73 -12.54 -9.80
N LEU A 267 18.55 -11.54 -9.57
CA LEU A 267 19.36 -11.38 -8.37
C LEU A 267 18.91 -10.11 -7.65
N ALA A 268 18.41 -10.24 -6.44
CA ALA A 268 17.98 -9.11 -5.62
C ALA A 268 18.80 -9.03 -4.34
N TRP A 269 19.10 -7.80 -3.93
CA TRP A 269 19.68 -7.47 -2.64
C TRP A 269 18.79 -6.42 -1.96
N ASP A 270 18.41 -6.72 -0.73
CA ASP A 270 17.54 -5.86 0.08
C ASP A 270 18.22 -5.55 1.41
N LYS A 271 18.05 -4.32 1.86
CA LYS A 271 18.42 -3.89 3.20
C LYS A 271 17.31 -2.99 3.75
N THR A 272 16.83 -3.34 4.94
CA THR A 272 15.90 -2.49 5.71
C THR A 272 16.47 -2.28 7.10
N GLN A 273 16.42 -1.04 7.55
CA GLN A 273 16.74 -0.62 8.90
C GLN A 273 15.54 0.14 9.45
N ASP A 274 15.02 -0.32 10.58
CA ASP A 274 13.86 0.27 11.25
C ASP A 274 14.29 0.63 12.68
N ASP A 275 14.49 1.91 12.92
CA ASP A 275 14.88 2.48 14.20
C ASP A 275 13.68 3.12 14.92
N SER A 276 12.46 2.83 14.46
CA SER A 276 11.23 3.31 15.08
C SER A 276 11.05 2.72 16.47
N ASN A 277 10.55 3.52 17.39
CA ASN A 277 10.20 3.05 18.73
C ASN A 277 9.03 2.08 18.70
N ALA A 278 9.01 1.15 19.64
CA ALA A 278 7.94 0.17 19.77
C ALA A 278 6.58 0.87 19.97
N LYS A 279 5.53 0.28 19.41
CA LYS A 279 4.17 0.77 19.62
C LYS A 279 3.76 0.55 21.07
N GLY A 280 3.20 1.57 21.68
CA GLY A 280 2.61 1.49 23.00
C GLY A 280 1.42 0.53 23.04
N GLY A 281 1.17 -0.02 24.21
CA GLY A 281 0.00 -0.86 24.43
C GLY A 281 -0.45 -0.77 25.86
N TYR A 282 -1.75 -0.89 26.09
CA TYR A 282 -2.32 -0.91 27.42
C TYR A 282 -3.31 -2.08 27.56
N ARG A 283 -3.50 -2.49 28.79
CA ARG A 283 -4.39 -3.62 29.10
C ARG A 283 -5.84 -3.13 29.24
N LEU A 284 -6.73 -3.71 28.45
CA LEU A 284 -8.16 -3.39 28.47
C LEU A 284 -8.94 -4.19 29.54
N LEU A 285 -8.43 -5.38 29.92
CA LEU A 285 -9.13 -6.29 30.82
C LEU A 285 -8.27 -6.59 32.04
N PRO A 286 -8.89 -6.98 33.18
CA PRO A 286 -8.15 -7.48 34.32
C PRO A 286 -7.21 -8.63 33.95
N SER A 287 -6.14 -8.82 34.72
CA SER A 287 -5.22 -9.93 34.52
C SER A 287 -5.94 -11.26 34.73
N LEU A 288 -5.91 -12.15 33.75
CA LEU A 288 -6.47 -13.49 33.88
C LEU A 288 -5.74 -14.36 34.88
N LEU A 289 -4.46 -14.05 35.16
CA LEU A 289 -3.63 -14.82 36.11
C LEU A 289 -3.75 -14.34 37.56
N THR A 290 -3.81 -13.03 37.75
CA THR A 290 -3.77 -12.43 39.09
C THR A 290 -5.10 -11.80 39.49
N ASN A 291 -6.06 -11.72 38.57
CA ASN A 291 -7.31 -11.00 38.73
C ASN A 291 -7.15 -9.54 39.14
N ALA A 292 -5.93 -9.00 39.00
CA ALA A 292 -5.66 -7.60 39.28
C ALA A 292 -6.45 -6.70 38.32
N PRO A 293 -7.14 -5.69 38.83
CA PRO A 293 -7.92 -4.76 38.01
C PRO A 293 -6.99 -4.02 37.02
N VAL A 294 -7.56 -3.52 35.96
CA VAL A 294 -6.89 -2.52 35.13
C VAL A 294 -6.68 -1.30 36.01
N PRO A 295 -5.45 -0.76 36.14
CA PRO A 295 -5.24 0.45 36.92
C PRO A 295 -6.12 1.58 36.38
N ASP A 296 -6.89 2.21 37.26
CA ASP A 296 -7.74 3.37 36.92
C ASP A 296 -6.91 4.60 36.53
N SER A 297 -5.65 4.53 36.83
CA SER A 297 -4.76 5.65 36.59
C SER A 297 -3.92 5.40 35.39
N VAL A 298 -3.94 6.34 34.47
CA VAL A 298 -2.68 6.75 33.91
C VAL A 298 -2.43 6.43 32.48
N PHE A 299 -3.01 5.38 31.92
CA PHE A 299 -2.58 4.98 30.58
C PHE A 299 -3.76 5.03 29.61
N ASP A 300 -3.79 6.07 28.82
CA ASP A 300 -4.60 6.06 27.61
C ASP A 300 -3.91 5.22 26.51
N SER A 301 -4.49 5.14 25.33
CA SER A 301 -3.94 4.35 24.22
C SER A 301 -2.64 4.89 23.65
N TYR A 302 -2.22 6.06 24.07
CA TYR A 302 -1.05 6.79 23.55
C TYR A 302 0.10 6.87 24.56
N THR A 303 -0.19 6.59 25.82
CA THR A 303 0.79 6.64 26.90
C THR A 303 1.14 5.24 27.36
N SER A 304 2.40 4.88 27.35
CA SER A 304 2.86 3.53 27.74
C SER A 304 4.15 3.58 28.54
N MET A 305 4.42 2.49 29.28
CA MET A 305 5.75 2.29 29.83
C MET A 305 6.64 1.61 28.79
N PRO A 306 7.93 1.98 28.69
CA PRO A 306 8.86 1.25 27.87
C PRO A 306 8.96 -0.19 28.34
N THR A 307 8.94 -1.12 27.42
CA THR A 307 9.31 -2.50 27.69
C THR A 307 10.81 -2.61 27.50
N GLU A 308 11.51 -3.09 28.53
CA GLU A 308 12.91 -3.49 28.35
C GLU A 308 12.98 -4.59 27.28
N ASN A 309 13.79 -4.35 26.26
CA ASN A 309 14.10 -5.34 25.20
C ASN A 309 15.28 -6.21 25.65
#